data_00b611cfc3225aca8d29f99e22f03481
#
_entry.id   00b611cfc3225aca8d29f99e22f03481
#
_cell.length_a   1.000
_cell.length_b   1.000
_cell.length_c   1.000
_cell.angle_alpha   90.00
_cell.angle_beta   90.00
_cell.angle_gamma   90.00
#
_symmetry.space_group_name_H-M   'P 1'
#
loop_
_entity.id
_entity.type
_entity.pdbx_description
1 polymer ?
#
loop_
_entity_poly.entity_id
_entity_poly.type
_entity_poly.pdbx_seq_one_letter_code
_entity_poly.pdbx_strand_id
1 'polypeptide(L)'
;MLVLSLIAIASSEAKADFFQDRSHLINNNGPRLSYGIAVADLNGNNAPEFIVTGFGYPNLALAFSDGRLSNSISDGLFSDPERKTIGVAACDVDGDGMEEVYFLNTDAYSGEKVLADRLLDFSGRPIDLFEQGDNWVSLNLTAGRSVACVDRKGDGQYGIYVSNYGGPSRFYEVEGTQVEDISIQLGIDRTTGGRAVVSGHILGSRNDILAANERGPNFMYQNVDGGFLDKAVEYGVDDTLQNGRGTALADILYSGRLGIIIGNWNGYHRAYVPMQDSFLDFATD
;
A
#
# COMPACT_ATOMS: atom_id res chain seq x y z
N MET A 1 51.12 40.83 30.88
CA MET A 1 50.46 39.53 31.09
C MET A 1 48.98 39.69 30.71
N LEU A 2 48.64 39.42 29.45
CA LEU A 2 47.27 39.53 28.94
C LEU A 2 46.58 38.20 29.14
N VAL A 3 45.49 38.22 29.90
CA VAL A 3 44.63 37.05 30.09
C VAL A 3 43.55 37.07 28.99
N LEU A 4 43.67 36.21 27.99
CA LEU A 4 42.59 35.94 27.03
C LEU A 4 41.57 35.01 27.69
N SER A 5 40.38 35.52 28.00
CA SER A 5 39.23 34.70 28.36
C SER A 5 38.56 34.15 27.09
N LEU A 6 38.68 32.86 26.82
CA LEU A 6 37.88 32.15 25.83
C LEU A 6 36.42 32.11 26.31
N ILE A 7 35.54 32.83 25.63
CA ILE A 7 34.11 32.64 25.78
C ILE A 7 33.73 31.48 24.86
N ALA A 8 33.46 30.31 25.42
CA ALA A 8 32.85 29.19 24.72
C ALA A 8 31.36 29.53 24.48
N ILE A 9 31.02 29.89 23.24
CA ILE A 9 29.64 29.99 22.82
C ILE A 9 29.16 28.54 22.60
N ALA A 10 28.43 28.01 23.56
CA ALA A 10 27.67 26.76 23.36
C ALA A 10 26.52 27.10 22.41
N SER A 11 26.66 26.75 21.13
CA SER A 11 25.52 26.70 20.21
C SER A 11 24.65 25.51 20.62
N SER A 12 23.57 25.80 21.34
CA SER A 12 22.48 24.83 21.43
C SER A 12 21.85 24.76 20.04
N GLU A 13 22.21 23.76 19.25
CA GLU A 13 21.40 23.38 18.09
C GLU A 13 20.01 23.01 18.63
N ALA A 14 19.06 23.91 18.45
CA ALA A 14 17.67 23.57 18.61
C ALA A 14 17.35 22.53 17.52
N LYS A 15 17.32 21.24 17.88
CA LYS A 15 16.72 20.22 17.02
C LYS A 15 15.28 20.64 16.79
N ALA A 16 14.97 21.09 15.59
CA ALA A 16 13.59 21.26 15.18
C ALA A 16 12.95 19.88 15.18
N ASP A 17 12.03 19.63 16.10
CA ASP A 17 11.20 18.44 16.08
C ASP A 17 10.23 18.58 14.91
N PHE A 18 10.57 18.00 13.76
CA PHE A 18 9.72 17.99 12.57
C PHE A 18 8.43 17.21 12.78
N PHE A 19 8.42 16.28 13.75
CA PHE A 19 7.27 15.44 14.08
C PHE A 19 6.99 15.54 15.59
N GLN A 20 5.72 15.55 15.93
CA GLN A 20 5.23 15.50 17.31
C GLN A 20 4.37 14.26 17.51
N ASP A 21 4.62 13.53 18.59
CA ASP A 21 3.73 12.45 19.00
C ASP A 21 2.36 13.02 19.42
N ARG A 22 1.33 12.56 18.72
CA ARG A 22 -0.07 12.90 18.94
C ARG A 22 -0.91 11.68 19.33
N SER A 23 -0.30 10.56 19.69
CA SER A 23 -0.97 9.31 20.05
C SER A 23 -2.01 9.48 21.18
N HIS A 24 -1.81 10.46 22.04
CA HIS A 24 -2.74 10.83 23.11
C HIS A 24 -4.10 11.34 22.59
N LEU A 25 -4.20 11.71 21.30
CA LEU A 25 -5.48 12.10 20.69
C LEU A 25 -6.33 10.90 20.30
N ILE A 26 -5.76 9.70 20.25
CA ILE A 26 -6.48 8.48 19.87
C ILE A 26 -7.20 7.93 21.10
N ASN A 27 -8.53 7.88 21.05
CA ASN A 27 -9.33 7.28 22.11
C ASN A 27 -9.15 5.75 22.13
N ASN A 28 -9.00 5.17 23.32
CA ASN A 28 -8.83 3.72 23.52
C ASN A 28 -7.64 3.13 22.76
N ASN A 29 -6.52 3.86 22.73
CA ASN A 29 -5.28 3.45 22.06
C ASN A 29 -4.52 2.37 22.86
N GLY A 30 -5.11 1.17 23.01
CA GLY A 30 -4.45 0.02 23.65
C GLY A 30 -3.45 -0.67 22.71
N PRO A 31 -2.50 -1.44 23.27
CA PRO A 31 -1.56 -2.23 22.48
C PRO A 31 -2.26 -3.18 21.52
N ARG A 32 -1.85 -3.19 20.25
CA ARG A 32 -2.40 -4.05 19.21
C ARG A 32 -1.38 -4.28 18.09
N LEU A 33 -1.54 -5.35 17.32
CA LEU A 33 -0.80 -5.54 16.08
C LEU A 33 -1.57 -4.93 14.91
N SER A 34 -0.91 -4.04 14.17
CA SER A 34 -1.42 -3.38 12.97
C SER A 34 -0.29 -3.24 11.96
N TYR A 35 -0.58 -3.50 10.69
CA TYR A 35 0.42 -3.46 9.63
C TYR A 35 0.03 -2.54 8.46
N GLY A 36 -1.25 -2.24 8.30
CA GLY A 36 -1.76 -1.43 7.20
C GLY A 36 -2.54 -0.21 7.70
N ILE A 37 -2.44 0.87 6.96
CA ILE A 37 -3.24 2.08 7.11
C ILE A 37 -3.67 2.59 5.74
N ALA A 38 -4.92 3.02 5.63
CA ALA A 38 -5.45 3.76 4.49
C ALA A 38 -6.25 4.96 4.99
N VAL A 39 -6.60 5.85 4.07
CA VAL A 39 -7.44 7.01 4.35
C VAL A 39 -8.55 7.03 3.32
N ALA A 40 -9.80 7.12 3.76
CA ALA A 40 -10.98 7.18 2.91
C ALA A 40 -12.14 7.90 3.61
N ASP A 41 -13.01 8.53 2.84
CA ASP A 41 -14.28 9.10 3.32
C ASP A 41 -15.38 8.05 3.20
N LEU A 42 -15.49 7.19 4.22
CA LEU A 42 -16.40 6.03 4.20
C LEU A 42 -17.89 6.38 4.33
N ASN A 43 -18.20 7.63 4.63
CA ASN A 43 -19.58 8.07 4.87
C ASN A 43 -20.00 9.27 4.01
N GLY A 44 -19.15 9.74 3.10
CA GLY A 44 -19.43 10.82 2.16
C GLY A 44 -19.57 12.20 2.79
N ASN A 45 -19.00 12.41 3.97
CA ASN A 45 -19.13 13.69 4.69
C ASN A 45 -17.99 14.68 4.41
N ASN A 46 -17.05 14.35 3.51
CA ASN A 46 -15.83 15.07 3.18
C ASN A 46 -14.83 15.20 4.36
N ALA A 47 -14.90 14.28 5.34
CA ALA A 47 -13.97 14.20 6.45
C ALA A 47 -13.47 12.75 6.56
N PRO A 48 -12.31 12.43 5.94
CA PRO A 48 -11.87 11.05 5.82
C PRO A 48 -11.52 10.40 7.17
N GLU A 49 -11.77 9.12 7.27
CA GLU A 49 -11.34 8.25 8.35
C GLU A 49 -9.93 7.68 8.07
N PHE A 50 -9.17 7.45 9.15
CA PHE A 50 -7.98 6.61 9.10
C PHE A 50 -8.37 5.16 9.35
N ILE A 51 -8.25 4.33 8.32
CA ILE A 51 -8.52 2.90 8.40
C ILE A 51 -7.26 2.21 8.89
N VAL A 52 -7.32 1.58 10.06
CA VAL A 52 -6.18 0.88 10.69
C VAL A 52 -6.49 -0.60 10.78
N THR A 53 -5.66 -1.43 10.15
CA THR A 53 -5.88 -2.88 10.14
C THR A 53 -5.61 -3.52 11.49
N GLY A 54 -6.32 -4.61 11.79
CA GLY A 54 -6.09 -5.47 12.94
C GLY A 54 -5.52 -6.82 12.54
N PHE A 55 -4.39 -7.22 13.10
CA PHE A 55 -3.83 -8.55 12.90
C PHE A 55 -4.27 -9.46 14.05
N GLY A 56 -5.43 -10.11 13.89
CA GLY A 56 -6.12 -10.81 14.98
C GLY A 56 -6.72 -9.85 16.02
N TYR A 57 -7.02 -8.64 15.60
CA TYR A 57 -7.71 -7.59 16.35
C TYR A 57 -8.76 -6.93 15.44
N PRO A 58 -9.75 -6.22 15.99
CA PRO A 58 -10.67 -5.46 15.15
C PRO A 58 -9.97 -4.45 14.25
N ASN A 59 -10.37 -4.32 12.99
CA ASN A 59 -10.03 -3.15 12.18
C ASN A 59 -10.69 -1.90 12.78
N LEU A 60 -10.09 -0.74 12.61
CA LEU A 60 -10.62 0.54 13.10
C LEU A 60 -10.78 1.53 11.94
N ALA A 61 -11.85 2.31 11.96
CA ALA A 61 -12.03 3.53 11.19
C ALA A 61 -11.99 4.72 12.16
N LEU A 62 -10.87 5.44 12.21
CA LEU A 62 -10.68 6.52 13.16
C LEU A 62 -11.08 7.85 12.53
N ALA A 63 -12.23 8.37 12.94
CA ALA A 63 -12.70 9.71 12.59
C ALA A 63 -12.16 10.75 13.58
N PHE A 64 -11.82 11.94 13.07
CA PHE A 64 -11.42 13.06 13.91
C PHE A 64 -12.62 13.92 14.26
N SER A 65 -12.95 14.01 15.53
CA SER A 65 -14.02 14.84 16.08
C SER A 65 -13.64 15.35 17.48
N ASP A 66 -14.02 16.59 17.78
CA ASP A 66 -13.79 17.24 19.09
C ASP A 66 -12.32 17.18 19.55
N GLY A 67 -11.39 17.30 18.62
CA GLY A 67 -9.96 17.27 18.89
C GLY A 67 -9.39 15.89 19.18
N ARG A 68 -10.13 14.81 18.89
CA ARG A 68 -9.72 13.42 19.13
C ARG A 68 -10.04 12.52 17.94
N LEU A 69 -9.31 11.41 17.86
CA LEU A 69 -9.57 10.31 16.94
C LEU A 69 -10.33 9.19 17.67
N SER A 70 -11.49 8.84 17.17
CA SER A 70 -12.35 7.79 17.72
C SER A 70 -12.79 6.82 16.64
N ASN A 71 -12.95 5.55 16.99
CA ASN A 71 -13.49 4.57 16.04
C ASN A 71 -14.95 4.93 15.71
N SER A 72 -15.23 5.20 14.44
CA SER A 72 -16.55 5.61 13.93
C SER A 72 -17.41 4.43 13.48
N ILE A 73 -16.77 3.29 13.15
CA ILE A 73 -17.44 2.10 12.62
C ILE A 73 -17.27 0.94 13.59
N SER A 74 -18.38 0.35 14.02
CA SER A 74 -18.40 -0.84 14.88
C SER A 74 -19.08 -2.04 14.24
N ASP A 75 -19.37 -1.97 12.94
CA ASP A 75 -19.97 -3.08 12.20
C ASP A 75 -19.04 -4.31 12.19
N GLY A 76 -19.62 -5.51 12.36
CA GLY A 76 -18.86 -6.76 12.46
C GLY A 76 -18.13 -7.12 11.18
N LEU A 77 -18.69 -6.73 10.02
CA LEU A 77 -18.08 -6.99 8.70
C LEU A 77 -16.79 -6.17 8.53
N PHE A 78 -16.80 -4.90 8.96
CA PHE A 78 -15.64 -4.03 8.92
C PHE A 78 -14.60 -4.40 9.99
N SER A 79 -15.03 -4.61 11.22
CA SER A 79 -14.13 -4.83 12.35
C SER A 79 -13.39 -6.17 12.25
N ASP A 80 -14.03 -7.23 11.82
CA ASP A 80 -13.50 -8.55 11.43
C ASP A 80 -12.29 -9.04 12.27
N PRO A 81 -12.41 -9.21 13.59
CA PRO A 81 -11.29 -9.46 14.48
C PRO A 81 -10.68 -10.87 14.33
N GLU A 82 -11.34 -11.77 13.63
CA GLU A 82 -10.87 -13.14 13.42
C GLU A 82 -9.81 -13.22 12.32
N ARG A 83 -9.79 -12.23 11.41
CA ARG A 83 -8.81 -12.19 10.33
C ARG A 83 -7.49 -11.54 10.76
N LYS A 84 -6.45 -11.91 10.07
CA LYS A 84 -5.11 -11.32 10.21
C LYS A 84 -4.87 -10.37 9.05
N THR A 85 -5.46 -9.19 9.14
CA THR A 85 -5.36 -8.18 8.09
C THR A 85 -3.98 -7.54 8.10
N ILE A 86 -3.23 -7.73 7.02
CA ILE A 86 -1.84 -7.26 6.89
C ILE A 86 -1.70 -6.04 5.99
N GLY A 87 -2.66 -5.80 5.12
CA GLY A 87 -2.67 -4.66 4.19
C GLY A 87 -4.08 -4.12 4.01
N VAL A 88 -4.18 -2.89 3.58
CA VAL A 88 -5.43 -2.22 3.24
C VAL A 88 -5.18 -1.22 2.13
N ALA A 89 -6.13 -1.13 1.19
CA ALA A 89 -6.21 -0.06 0.20
C ALA A 89 -7.64 0.45 0.15
N ALA A 90 -7.80 1.73 -0.14
CA ALA A 90 -9.11 2.35 -0.30
C ALA A 90 -9.10 3.22 -1.55
N CYS A 91 -10.07 3.03 -2.43
CA CYS A 91 -10.26 3.79 -3.67
C CYS A 91 -11.61 3.45 -4.30
N ASP A 92 -12.11 4.34 -5.13
CA ASP A 92 -13.32 4.16 -5.91
C ASP A 92 -13.09 3.09 -7.00
N VAL A 93 -13.54 1.85 -6.77
CA VAL A 93 -13.32 0.72 -7.68
C VAL A 93 -14.48 0.47 -8.64
N ASP A 94 -15.67 0.97 -8.35
CA ASP A 94 -16.86 0.80 -9.19
C ASP A 94 -17.30 2.08 -9.92
N GLY A 95 -16.66 3.21 -9.62
CA GLY A 95 -16.87 4.49 -10.30
C GLY A 95 -18.09 5.26 -9.78
N ASP A 96 -18.57 4.98 -8.57
CA ASP A 96 -19.73 5.65 -7.97
C ASP A 96 -19.35 6.94 -7.20
N GLY A 97 -18.05 7.17 -6.98
CA GLY A 97 -17.49 8.34 -6.29
C GLY A 97 -17.30 8.15 -4.79
N MET A 98 -17.58 6.98 -4.26
CA MET A 98 -17.21 6.55 -2.90
C MET A 98 -16.00 5.61 -2.96
N GLU A 99 -15.21 5.56 -1.88
CA GLU A 99 -14.08 4.62 -1.83
C GLU A 99 -14.52 3.29 -1.22
N GLU A 100 -14.24 2.18 -1.93
CA GLU A 100 -14.28 0.83 -1.38
C GLU A 100 -13.00 0.53 -0.61
N VAL A 101 -13.09 -0.40 0.33
CA VAL A 101 -11.96 -0.81 1.17
C VAL A 101 -11.62 -2.26 0.93
N TYR A 102 -10.43 -2.50 0.40
CA TYR A 102 -9.86 -3.85 0.28
C TYR A 102 -9.04 -4.20 1.52
N PHE A 103 -9.46 -5.20 2.28
CA PHE A 103 -8.73 -5.78 3.40
C PHE A 103 -7.98 -7.03 2.97
N LEU A 104 -6.65 -6.93 2.93
CA LEU A 104 -5.75 -8.01 2.57
C LEU A 104 -5.40 -8.86 3.79
N ASN A 105 -5.77 -10.13 3.77
CA ASN A 105 -5.55 -11.05 4.87
C ASN A 105 -4.37 -11.99 4.65
N THR A 106 -3.78 -12.45 5.75
CA THR A 106 -2.72 -13.46 5.74
C THR A 106 -2.78 -14.31 7.01
N ASP A 107 -3.38 -15.47 6.93
CA ASP A 107 -3.39 -16.45 8.03
C ASP A 107 -2.35 -17.57 7.84
N ALA A 108 -1.60 -17.52 6.73
CA ALA A 108 -0.51 -18.41 6.39
C ALA A 108 0.77 -17.60 6.09
N TYR A 109 1.95 -18.21 6.31
CA TYR A 109 3.21 -17.57 5.94
C TYR A 109 3.40 -17.52 4.41
N SER A 110 2.95 -18.52 3.68
CA SER A 110 3.13 -18.66 2.23
C SER A 110 2.10 -19.62 1.67
N GLY A 111 1.72 -19.43 0.41
CA GLY A 111 0.78 -20.29 -0.30
C GLY A 111 -0.66 -20.11 0.19
N GLU A 112 -1.40 -21.19 0.30
CA GLU A 112 -2.82 -21.15 0.60
C GLU A 112 -3.11 -20.63 2.02
N LYS A 113 -4.20 -19.86 2.15
CA LYS A 113 -4.78 -19.37 3.40
C LYS A 113 -6.24 -19.80 3.52
N VAL A 114 -6.77 -19.80 4.73
CA VAL A 114 -8.15 -20.24 5.02
C VAL A 114 -9.15 -19.10 4.84
N LEU A 115 -8.84 -17.93 5.37
CA LEU A 115 -9.74 -16.77 5.33
C LEU A 115 -9.39 -15.87 4.14
N ALA A 116 -10.33 -15.71 3.22
CA ALA A 116 -10.21 -14.85 2.06
C ALA A 116 -10.05 -13.36 2.45
N ASP A 117 -9.65 -12.54 1.50
CA ASP A 117 -9.68 -11.08 1.61
C ASP A 117 -11.13 -10.59 1.59
N ARG A 118 -11.33 -9.30 1.89
CA ARG A 118 -12.63 -8.63 1.76
C ARG A 118 -12.49 -7.39 0.89
N LEU A 119 -13.53 -7.09 0.13
CA LEU A 119 -13.71 -5.83 -0.58
C LEU A 119 -15.04 -5.23 -0.15
N LEU A 120 -14.99 -4.21 0.71
CA LEU A 120 -16.19 -3.61 1.31
C LEU A 120 -16.60 -2.35 0.56
N ASP A 121 -17.86 -2.31 0.14
CA ASP A 121 -18.55 -1.16 -0.42
C ASP A 121 -19.39 -0.49 0.68
N PHE A 122 -19.31 0.85 0.74
CA PHE A 122 -19.97 1.72 1.73
C PHE A 122 -21.00 2.67 1.10
N SER A 123 -21.30 2.55 -0.20
CA SER A 123 -22.30 3.38 -0.88
C SER A 123 -23.71 3.31 -0.28
N GLY A 124 -23.92 2.32 0.57
CA GLY A 124 -25.17 2.09 1.30
C GLY A 124 -24.93 1.41 2.65
N ARG A 125 -25.71 0.35 2.92
CA ARG A 125 -25.34 -0.56 4.00
C ARG A 125 -24.09 -1.31 3.59
N PRO A 126 -23.03 -1.35 4.42
CA PRO A 126 -21.78 -2.03 4.07
C PRO A 126 -22.00 -3.48 3.61
N ILE A 127 -21.46 -3.82 2.46
CA ILE A 127 -21.48 -5.18 1.90
C ILE A 127 -20.07 -5.62 1.53
N ASP A 128 -19.83 -6.92 1.53
CA ASP A 128 -18.60 -7.49 0.94
C ASP A 128 -18.90 -7.88 -0.51
N LEU A 129 -18.23 -7.24 -1.44
CA LEU A 129 -18.44 -7.50 -2.87
C LEU A 129 -18.08 -8.93 -3.25
N PHE A 130 -17.12 -9.57 -2.57
CA PHE A 130 -16.81 -10.98 -2.81
C PHE A 130 -17.93 -11.93 -2.38
N GLU A 131 -18.86 -11.49 -1.53
CA GLU A 131 -20.03 -12.28 -1.12
C GLU A 131 -21.24 -12.06 -2.06
N GLN A 132 -21.12 -11.18 -3.10
CA GLN A 132 -22.20 -10.93 -4.05
C GLN A 132 -22.14 -11.88 -5.26
N GLY A 133 -23.30 -12.41 -5.66
CA GLY A 133 -23.42 -13.23 -6.87
C GLY A 133 -22.41 -14.38 -6.93
N ASP A 134 -21.68 -14.46 -8.04
CA ASP A 134 -20.66 -15.49 -8.29
C ASP A 134 -19.23 -14.98 -8.02
N ASN A 135 -19.05 -13.84 -7.35
CA ASN A 135 -17.72 -13.23 -7.08
C ASN A 135 -16.81 -14.12 -6.22
N TRP A 136 -17.37 -15.12 -5.55
CA TRP A 136 -16.60 -16.12 -4.81
C TRP A 136 -15.53 -16.83 -5.66
N VAL A 137 -15.69 -16.86 -7.00
CA VAL A 137 -14.69 -17.43 -7.93
C VAL A 137 -13.42 -16.58 -8.01
N SER A 138 -13.50 -15.29 -7.67
CA SER A 138 -12.40 -14.33 -7.67
C SER A 138 -11.72 -14.20 -6.31
N LEU A 139 -12.09 -14.96 -5.30
CA LEU A 139 -11.50 -14.89 -3.95
C LEU A 139 -9.98 -15.07 -3.98
N ASN A 140 -9.26 -14.22 -3.25
CA ASN A 140 -7.84 -14.44 -2.97
C ASN A 140 -7.68 -15.37 -1.76
N LEU A 141 -7.35 -16.62 -2.03
CA LEU A 141 -7.02 -17.63 -1.04
C LEU A 141 -5.50 -17.87 -0.95
N THR A 142 -4.69 -16.88 -1.27
CA THR A 142 -3.23 -16.92 -1.13
C THR A 142 -2.78 -15.94 -0.05
N ALA A 143 -1.72 -16.29 0.67
CA ALA A 143 -1.14 -15.45 1.72
C ALA A 143 -0.76 -14.07 1.19
N GLY A 144 -1.55 -13.05 1.51
CA GLY A 144 -1.36 -11.67 1.08
C GLY A 144 -0.17 -10.99 1.75
N ARG A 145 0.41 -9.98 1.10
CA ARG A 145 1.50 -9.17 1.64
C ARG A 145 1.33 -7.67 1.46
N SER A 146 0.91 -7.22 0.30
CA SER A 146 0.71 -5.80 0.01
C SER A 146 -0.37 -5.63 -1.04
N VAL A 147 -1.04 -4.50 -1.01
CA VAL A 147 -2.13 -4.13 -1.90
C VAL A 147 -2.00 -2.67 -2.29
N ALA A 148 -2.35 -2.34 -3.53
CA ALA A 148 -2.36 -0.97 -4.02
C ALA A 148 -3.52 -0.75 -5.00
N CYS A 149 -4.10 0.45 -4.96
CA CYS A 149 -5.03 0.95 -5.96
C CYS A 149 -4.27 1.41 -7.21
N VAL A 150 -4.81 1.12 -8.39
CA VAL A 150 -4.18 1.44 -9.67
C VAL A 150 -5.23 1.93 -10.66
N ASP A 151 -5.22 3.22 -10.97
CA ASP A 151 -6.02 3.76 -12.07
C ASP A 151 -5.36 3.36 -13.41
N ARG A 152 -5.70 2.16 -13.87
CA ARG A 152 -5.10 1.56 -15.07
C ARG A 152 -5.55 2.26 -16.36
N LYS A 153 -6.79 2.70 -16.40
CA LYS A 153 -7.39 3.31 -17.60
C LYS A 153 -7.19 4.83 -17.64
N GLY A 154 -6.89 5.47 -16.50
CA GLY A 154 -6.77 6.92 -16.38
C GLY A 154 -8.12 7.61 -16.39
N ASP A 155 -9.16 6.95 -15.93
CA ASP A 155 -10.55 7.42 -15.94
C ASP A 155 -11.10 7.71 -14.52
N GLY A 156 -10.27 7.47 -13.49
CA GLY A 156 -10.64 7.68 -12.10
C GLY A 156 -11.28 6.46 -11.44
N GLN A 157 -11.60 5.40 -12.17
CA GLN A 157 -12.02 4.12 -11.63
C GLN A 157 -10.78 3.24 -11.41
N TYR A 158 -10.59 2.77 -10.18
CA TYR A 158 -9.39 2.06 -9.79
C TYR A 158 -9.57 0.54 -9.86
N GLY A 159 -8.53 -0.16 -10.31
CA GLY A 159 -8.34 -1.57 -10.03
C GLY A 159 -7.49 -1.78 -8.77
N ILE A 160 -7.47 -3.00 -8.26
CA ILE A 160 -6.70 -3.38 -7.07
C ILE A 160 -5.65 -4.43 -7.42
N TYR A 161 -4.37 -4.05 -7.30
CA TYR A 161 -3.27 -5.01 -7.41
C TYR A 161 -2.92 -5.60 -6.05
N VAL A 162 -2.89 -6.93 -5.97
CA VAL A 162 -2.56 -7.69 -4.75
C VAL A 162 -1.29 -8.49 -4.95
N SER A 163 -0.29 -8.24 -4.12
CA SER A 163 0.94 -9.02 -4.07
C SER A 163 0.82 -10.14 -3.03
N ASN A 164 0.96 -11.37 -3.47
CA ASN A 164 0.89 -12.59 -2.66
C ASN A 164 2.27 -13.22 -2.46
N TYR A 165 2.43 -14.01 -1.40
CA TYR A 165 3.64 -14.77 -1.13
C TYR A 165 3.43 -16.26 -1.38
N GLY A 166 4.13 -16.81 -2.38
CA GLY A 166 4.05 -18.23 -2.75
C GLY A 166 2.78 -18.61 -3.50
N GLY A 167 2.18 -17.66 -4.20
CA GLY A 167 1.08 -17.83 -5.13
C GLY A 167 0.95 -16.64 -6.06
N PRO A 168 0.04 -16.67 -7.03
CA PRO A 168 -0.08 -15.65 -8.05
C PRO A 168 -0.53 -14.31 -7.46
N SER A 169 0.02 -13.21 -7.99
CA SER A 169 -0.52 -11.87 -7.77
C SER A 169 -1.90 -11.76 -8.41
N ARG A 170 -2.73 -10.85 -7.92
CA ARG A 170 -4.08 -10.60 -8.43
C ARG A 170 -4.22 -9.16 -8.91
N PHE A 171 -5.15 -8.96 -9.83
CA PHE A 171 -5.59 -7.63 -10.22
C PHE A 171 -7.11 -7.63 -10.41
N TYR A 172 -7.81 -6.95 -9.52
CA TYR A 172 -9.25 -6.89 -9.52
C TYR A 172 -9.76 -5.63 -10.20
N GLU A 173 -10.77 -5.80 -11.07
CA GLU A 173 -11.64 -4.71 -11.53
C GLU A 173 -13.07 -5.01 -11.11
N VAL A 174 -13.86 -3.96 -10.95
CA VAL A 174 -15.25 -4.04 -10.54
C VAL A 174 -16.14 -3.37 -11.60
N GLU A 175 -17.23 -4.02 -11.97
CA GLU A 175 -18.28 -3.44 -12.80
C GLU A 175 -19.62 -3.60 -12.06
N GLY A 176 -20.15 -2.50 -11.56
CA GLY A 176 -21.26 -2.51 -10.60
C GLY A 176 -20.86 -3.32 -9.34
N THR A 177 -21.49 -4.47 -9.10
CA THR A 177 -21.11 -5.36 -7.98
C THR A 177 -20.30 -6.58 -8.41
N GLN A 178 -19.98 -6.71 -9.70
CA GLN A 178 -19.21 -7.84 -10.23
C GLN A 178 -17.72 -7.62 -10.07
N VAL A 179 -17.03 -8.52 -9.37
CA VAL A 179 -15.58 -8.49 -9.17
C VAL A 179 -14.91 -9.51 -10.09
N GLU A 180 -13.97 -9.07 -10.93
CA GLU A 180 -13.20 -9.93 -11.81
C GLU A 180 -11.71 -9.86 -11.49
N ASP A 181 -11.03 -11.00 -11.42
CA ASP A 181 -9.56 -11.06 -11.40
C ASP A 181 -9.06 -11.16 -12.85
N ILE A 182 -8.50 -10.05 -13.34
CA ILE A 182 -7.96 -9.93 -14.70
C ILE A 182 -6.43 -10.03 -14.75
N SER A 183 -5.77 -10.48 -13.68
CA SER A 183 -4.32 -10.55 -13.58
C SER A 183 -3.68 -11.40 -14.68
N ILE A 184 -4.33 -12.51 -15.07
CA ILE A 184 -3.90 -13.39 -16.17
C ILE A 184 -3.99 -12.66 -17.51
N GLN A 185 -5.10 -11.97 -17.78
CA GLN A 185 -5.31 -11.20 -19.00
C GLN A 185 -4.27 -10.09 -19.17
N LEU A 186 -3.82 -9.52 -18.04
CA LEU A 186 -2.79 -8.48 -18.00
C LEU A 186 -1.37 -9.05 -17.98
N GLY A 187 -1.18 -10.35 -17.83
CA GLY A 187 0.14 -11.01 -17.76
C GLY A 187 0.95 -10.65 -16.51
N ILE A 188 0.29 -10.28 -15.41
CA ILE A 188 0.92 -9.85 -14.16
C ILE A 188 0.63 -10.80 -12.97
N ASP A 189 0.07 -11.97 -13.22
CA ASP A 189 -0.26 -13.03 -12.27
C ASP A 189 0.96 -13.82 -11.77
N ARG A 190 2.07 -13.12 -11.47
CA ARG A 190 3.34 -13.75 -11.12
C ARG A 190 3.31 -14.39 -9.74
N THR A 191 3.78 -15.64 -9.66
CA THR A 191 4.03 -16.33 -8.39
C THR A 191 5.44 -16.03 -7.91
N THR A 192 5.56 -15.30 -6.81
CA THR A 192 6.83 -14.85 -6.23
C THR A 192 6.79 -14.83 -4.71
N GLY A 193 7.87 -14.36 -4.11
CA GLY A 193 7.89 -13.93 -2.72
C GLY A 193 7.45 -12.47 -2.58
N GLY A 194 6.25 -12.13 -3.06
CA GLY A 194 5.74 -10.77 -3.04
C GLY A 194 5.75 -10.16 -1.64
N ARG A 195 6.12 -8.88 -1.54
CA ARG A 195 6.22 -8.17 -0.25
C ARG A 195 5.58 -6.80 -0.25
N ALA A 196 6.10 -5.89 -1.03
CA ALA A 196 5.63 -4.51 -1.02
C ALA A 196 5.23 -4.07 -2.43
N VAL A 197 4.20 -3.25 -2.49
CA VAL A 197 3.71 -2.67 -3.73
C VAL A 197 3.48 -1.19 -3.53
N VAL A 198 3.83 -0.41 -4.52
CA VAL A 198 3.37 0.97 -4.69
C VAL A 198 2.94 1.20 -6.12
N SER A 199 1.97 2.06 -6.32
CA SER A 199 1.54 2.54 -7.64
C SER A 199 1.73 4.05 -7.74
N GLY A 200 1.94 4.53 -8.95
CA GLY A 200 2.09 5.97 -9.21
C GLY A 200 2.63 6.23 -10.61
N HIS A 201 2.78 7.50 -10.96
CA HIS A 201 3.35 7.96 -12.23
C HIS A 201 4.88 7.85 -12.21
N ILE A 202 5.41 6.63 -12.34
CA ILE A 202 6.86 6.36 -12.19
C ILE A 202 7.60 6.56 -13.51
N LEU A 203 7.15 5.91 -14.57
CA LEU A 203 7.78 5.92 -15.89
C LEU A 203 7.03 6.81 -16.90
N GLY A 204 5.78 7.16 -16.61
CA GLY A 204 4.94 7.93 -17.52
C GLY A 204 3.85 8.72 -16.81
N SER A 205 2.82 9.06 -17.56
CA SER A 205 1.67 9.84 -17.08
C SER A 205 0.51 8.96 -16.60
N ARG A 206 0.66 7.65 -16.56
CA ARG A 206 -0.30 6.67 -16.06
C ARG A 206 0.21 6.00 -14.80
N ASN A 207 -0.67 5.37 -14.04
CA ASN A 207 -0.27 4.61 -12.87
C ASN A 207 0.46 3.33 -13.27
N ASP A 208 1.74 3.31 -13.00
CA ASP A 208 2.61 2.13 -13.06
C ASP A 208 2.55 1.38 -11.72
N ILE A 209 3.07 0.15 -11.69
CA ILE A 209 3.15 -0.67 -10.47
C ILE A 209 4.60 -1.07 -10.23
N LEU A 210 5.13 -0.76 -9.04
CA LEU A 210 6.37 -1.34 -8.55
C LEU A 210 6.03 -2.41 -7.51
N ALA A 211 6.41 -3.66 -7.77
CA ALA A 211 6.25 -4.77 -6.85
C ALA A 211 7.62 -5.29 -6.41
N ALA A 212 7.97 -5.07 -5.13
CA ALA A 212 9.20 -5.59 -4.55
C ALA A 212 8.99 -7.00 -4.00
N ASN A 213 9.95 -7.87 -4.25
CA ASN A 213 9.86 -9.28 -3.94
C ASN A 213 10.99 -9.73 -2.99
N GLU A 214 10.68 -10.69 -2.14
CA GLU A 214 11.64 -11.49 -1.41
C GLU A 214 11.92 -12.76 -2.20
N ARG A 215 13.19 -13.07 -2.45
CA ARG A 215 13.62 -14.24 -3.23
C ARG A 215 13.13 -14.19 -4.69
N GLY A 216 13.59 -13.22 -5.43
CA GLY A 216 13.29 -13.07 -6.85
C GLY A 216 13.36 -11.62 -7.29
N PRO A 217 13.25 -11.36 -8.58
CA PRO A 217 13.31 -10.01 -9.10
C PRO A 217 12.12 -9.17 -8.64
N ASN A 218 12.37 -7.87 -8.47
CA ASN A 218 11.29 -6.91 -8.42
C ASN A 218 10.66 -6.76 -9.82
N PHE A 219 9.41 -6.32 -9.86
CA PHE A 219 8.73 -5.98 -11.11
C PHE A 219 8.44 -4.48 -11.14
N MET A 220 8.65 -3.89 -12.31
CA MET A 220 8.25 -2.53 -12.66
C MET A 220 7.30 -2.61 -13.85
N TYR A 221 6.03 -2.71 -13.58
CA TYR A 221 5.01 -2.77 -14.61
C TYR A 221 4.66 -1.38 -15.11
N GLN A 222 5.20 -1.02 -16.27
CA GLN A 222 4.81 0.19 -16.97
C GLN A 222 3.42 0.04 -17.54
N ASN A 223 2.55 0.99 -17.25
CA ASN A 223 1.21 1.07 -17.83
C ASN A 223 1.27 1.67 -19.25
N VAL A 224 0.96 0.85 -20.24
CA VAL A 224 0.87 1.25 -21.64
C VAL A 224 -0.56 1.05 -22.11
N ASP A 225 -1.31 2.13 -22.17
CA ASP A 225 -2.71 2.15 -22.61
C ASP A 225 -3.61 1.12 -21.88
N GLY A 226 -3.37 0.96 -20.58
CA GLY A 226 -4.11 0.05 -19.72
C GLY A 226 -3.59 -1.39 -19.70
N GLY A 227 -2.61 -1.75 -20.53
CA GLY A 227 -1.82 -2.98 -20.42
C GLY A 227 -0.57 -2.74 -19.60
N PHE A 228 0.10 -3.82 -19.15
CA PHE A 228 1.33 -3.72 -18.37
C PHE A 228 2.51 -4.40 -19.06
N LEU A 229 3.66 -3.72 -19.07
CA LEU A 229 4.94 -4.26 -19.54
C LEU A 229 5.95 -4.22 -18.40
N ASP A 230 6.55 -5.36 -18.07
CA ASP A 230 7.61 -5.39 -17.07
C ASP A 230 8.90 -4.76 -17.63
N LYS A 231 9.31 -3.67 -17.00
CA LYS A 231 10.46 -2.86 -17.35
C LYS A 231 11.57 -2.89 -16.28
N ALA A 232 11.45 -3.74 -15.26
CA ALA A 232 12.39 -3.75 -14.14
C ALA A 232 13.84 -3.94 -14.57
N VAL A 233 14.11 -4.92 -15.46
CA VAL A 233 15.47 -5.19 -15.99
C VAL A 233 15.96 -4.05 -16.87
N GLU A 234 15.10 -3.52 -17.74
CA GLU A 234 15.45 -2.44 -18.66
C GLU A 234 15.87 -1.17 -17.90
N TYR A 235 15.19 -0.86 -16.80
CA TYR A 235 15.46 0.31 -15.97
C TYR A 235 16.44 0.05 -14.81
N GLY A 236 16.92 -1.19 -14.64
CA GLY A 236 17.90 -1.57 -13.62
C GLY A 236 17.36 -1.57 -12.17
N VAL A 237 16.08 -1.87 -11.99
CA VAL A 237 15.42 -1.89 -10.66
C VAL A 237 14.95 -3.30 -10.25
N ASP A 238 15.30 -4.33 -11.02
CA ASP A 238 14.91 -5.72 -10.76
C ASP A 238 15.52 -6.31 -9.47
N ASP A 239 16.69 -5.83 -9.04
CA ASP A 239 17.38 -6.12 -7.76
C ASP A 239 17.27 -7.60 -7.29
N THR A 240 17.50 -8.51 -8.24
CA THR A 240 17.21 -9.96 -8.14
C THR A 240 17.83 -10.65 -6.92
N LEU A 241 18.94 -10.13 -6.37
CA LEU A 241 19.71 -10.77 -5.30
C LEU A 241 19.32 -10.23 -3.90
N GLN A 242 18.39 -9.29 -3.81
CA GLN A 242 17.96 -8.70 -2.55
C GLN A 242 16.60 -9.25 -2.11
N ASN A 243 16.19 -8.88 -0.90
CA ASN A 243 14.92 -9.28 -0.32
C ASN A 243 14.09 -8.04 -0.02
N GLY A 244 13.37 -7.53 -1.02
CA GLY A 244 12.53 -6.35 -0.89
C GLY A 244 11.44 -6.54 0.16
N ARG A 245 11.28 -5.57 1.06
CA ARG A 245 10.31 -5.60 2.17
C ARG A 245 9.40 -4.39 2.22
N GLY A 246 9.91 -3.23 1.91
CA GLY A 246 9.17 -1.98 1.91
C GLY A 246 9.51 -1.16 0.69
N THR A 247 8.56 -0.40 0.18
CA THR A 247 8.74 0.49 -0.97
C THR A 247 8.13 1.85 -0.67
N ALA A 248 8.73 2.89 -1.25
CA ALA A 248 8.15 4.23 -1.27
C ALA A 248 8.52 4.93 -2.57
N LEU A 249 7.69 5.88 -2.98
CA LEU A 249 7.94 6.80 -4.07
C LEU A 249 8.14 8.21 -3.50
N ALA A 250 9.15 8.92 -3.98
CA ALA A 250 9.40 10.31 -3.61
C ALA A 250 10.14 11.05 -4.72
N ASP A 251 9.85 12.33 -4.93
CA ASP A 251 10.69 13.19 -5.76
C ASP A 251 11.94 13.61 -4.98
N ILE A 252 12.93 12.72 -4.96
CA ILE A 252 14.15 12.86 -4.17
C ILE A 252 15.02 14.04 -4.66
N LEU A 253 14.97 14.33 -5.95
CA LEU A 253 15.80 15.35 -6.60
C LEU A 253 15.07 16.67 -6.83
N TYR A 254 13.83 16.82 -6.38
CA TYR A 254 12.97 17.97 -6.67
C TYR A 254 12.85 18.26 -8.18
N SER A 255 12.79 17.19 -8.97
CA SER A 255 12.78 17.24 -10.44
C SER A 255 11.38 17.14 -11.05
N GLY A 256 10.35 16.91 -10.25
CA GLY A 256 9.00 16.56 -10.68
C GLY A 256 8.87 15.09 -11.12
N ARG A 257 9.90 14.26 -10.92
CA ARG A 257 9.92 12.83 -11.25
C ARG A 257 10.11 11.99 -9.99
N LEU A 258 9.37 10.91 -9.88
CA LEU A 258 9.44 10.03 -8.73
C LEU A 258 10.68 9.13 -8.78
N GLY A 259 11.45 9.16 -7.71
CA GLY A 259 12.44 8.15 -7.38
C GLY A 259 11.81 7.01 -6.57
N ILE A 260 12.54 5.92 -6.45
CA ILE A 260 12.09 4.68 -5.81
C ILE A 260 12.99 4.38 -4.61
N ILE A 261 12.39 4.12 -3.47
CA ILE A 261 13.12 3.63 -2.28
C ILE A 261 12.66 2.20 -2.00
N ILE A 262 13.62 1.29 -1.85
CA ILE A 262 13.34 -0.11 -1.48
C ILE A 262 14.14 -0.46 -0.21
N GLY A 263 13.41 -0.79 0.85
CA GLY A 263 13.97 -1.36 2.06
C GLY A 263 14.14 -2.87 1.90
N ASN A 264 15.37 -3.36 1.90
CA ASN A 264 15.70 -4.77 1.79
C ASN A 264 15.95 -5.41 3.17
N TRP A 265 15.45 -6.63 3.38
CA TRP A 265 15.71 -7.39 4.58
C TRP A 265 17.04 -8.15 4.45
N ASN A 266 17.95 -7.92 5.41
CA ASN A 266 19.25 -8.56 5.43
C ASN A 266 20.07 -8.33 4.13
N GLY A 267 20.04 -7.08 3.65
CA GLY A 267 20.75 -6.65 2.44
C GLY A 267 20.78 -5.14 2.32
N TYR A 268 21.42 -4.64 1.27
CA TYR A 268 21.53 -3.21 1.02
C TYR A 268 20.18 -2.63 0.61
N HIS A 269 19.78 -1.54 1.22
CA HIS A 269 18.64 -0.75 0.77
C HIS A 269 18.95 -0.09 -0.56
N ARG A 270 17.91 0.27 -1.30
CA ARG A 270 18.03 0.98 -2.58
C ARG A 270 17.37 2.34 -2.51
N ALA A 271 17.97 3.29 -3.20
CA ALA A 271 17.40 4.61 -3.43
C ALA A 271 17.69 5.01 -4.89
N TYR A 272 16.75 4.70 -5.74
CA TYR A 272 16.84 4.93 -7.17
C TYR A 272 16.33 6.31 -7.54
N VAL A 273 17.17 7.10 -8.20
CA VAL A 273 16.75 8.39 -8.80
C VAL A 273 16.55 8.25 -10.30
N PRO A 274 15.51 8.87 -10.87
CA PRO A 274 15.22 8.74 -12.28
C PRO A 274 16.27 9.48 -13.14
N MET A 275 16.87 8.76 -14.08
CA MET A 275 17.67 9.27 -15.18
C MET A 275 16.81 9.36 -16.44
N GLN A 276 17.39 9.67 -17.61
CA GLN A 276 16.62 9.80 -18.85
C GLN A 276 15.88 8.50 -19.20
N ASP A 277 16.62 7.37 -19.28
CA ASP A 277 16.10 6.06 -19.71
C ASP A 277 16.46 4.94 -18.73
N SER A 278 16.72 5.26 -17.45
CA SER A 278 17.13 4.30 -16.41
C SER A 278 16.92 4.90 -15.03
N PHE A 279 17.23 4.13 -14.01
CA PHE A 279 17.40 4.63 -12.64
C PHE A 279 18.84 4.46 -12.19
N LEU A 280 19.35 5.44 -11.44
CA LEU A 280 20.63 5.37 -10.76
C LEU A 280 20.40 5.06 -9.28
N ASP A 281 20.96 3.96 -8.80
CA ASP A 281 21.01 3.71 -7.36
C ASP A 281 22.08 4.58 -6.72
N PHE A 282 21.67 5.47 -5.82
CA PHE A 282 22.59 6.34 -5.08
C PHE A 282 22.65 6.02 -3.58
N ALA A 283 21.92 4.99 -3.12
CA ALA A 283 22.09 4.42 -1.79
C ALA A 283 23.43 3.67 -1.75
N THR A 284 24.50 4.38 -2.02
CA THR A 284 25.84 3.80 -2.01
C THR A 284 26.37 3.67 -0.59
N ASP A 285 27.15 2.67 -0.42
CA ASP A 285 27.95 2.11 0.68
C ASP A 285 28.36 3.04 1.80
#